data_cdc51f9be7d1f3099e128ade99c76cc2
#
_entry.id   cdc51f9be7d1f3099e128ade99c76cc2
#
_cell.length_a   1.000
_cell.length_b   1.000
_cell.length_c   1.000
_cell.angle_alpha   90.00
_cell.angle_beta   90.00
_cell.angle_gamma   90.00
#
_symmetry.space_group_name_H-M   'P 1'
#
loop_
_entity.id
_entity.type
_entity.pdbx_description
1 polymer ?
#
loop_
_entity_poly.entity_id
_entity_poly.type
_entity_poly.pdbx_seq_one_letter_code
_entity_poly.pdbx_strand_id
1 'polypeptide(L)'
;MSDTLTVGLPRINAPAPNFSAKTTHGDRTLADYKGKWLVLFSHPSDFTPVCTTEFIGFARVAAELTAKNCELLGLSIDSIYSHIAWTRNIAEKFGVEIPFPIIEDLKMEVARAYGMIHEGASDTSAVRATFVIDPEGMLRAMLYYPMSNGRSIPEIVRLVTAMQTSDANGVATPAGWQPGEDAIVPPPKTIAAAASREGEGFAYTDWYFSKRPLAA
;
A
#
# COMPACT_ATOMS: atom_id res chain seq x y z
N MET A 1 -32.67 -18.77 -1.38
CA MET A 1 -31.87 -17.95 -2.31
C MET A 1 -30.73 -17.39 -1.49
N SER A 2 -29.53 -17.93 -1.67
CA SER A 2 -28.34 -17.46 -0.95
C SER A 2 -27.95 -16.15 -1.62
N ASP A 3 -28.03 -15.03 -0.89
CA ASP A 3 -27.37 -13.80 -1.25
C ASP A 3 -25.87 -14.09 -1.30
N THR A 4 -25.36 -14.42 -2.46
CA THR A 4 -23.95 -14.29 -2.76
C THR A 4 -23.65 -12.80 -2.72
N LEU A 5 -23.25 -12.32 -1.55
CA LEU A 5 -22.57 -11.02 -1.45
C LEU A 5 -21.41 -11.06 -2.43
N THR A 6 -21.58 -10.49 -3.60
CA THR A 6 -20.47 -10.07 -4.44
C THR A 6 -19.75 -9.02 -3.61
N VAL A 7 -18.73 -9.47 -2.87
CA VAL A 7 -17.82 -8.56 -2.18
C VAL A 7 -17.11 -7.82 -3.30
N GLY A 8 -17.61 -6.62 -3.61
CA GLY A 8 -16.97 -5.72 -4.56
C GLY A 8 -15.59 -5.28 -4.03
N LEU A 9 -14.79 -4.69 -4.88
CA LEU A 9 -13.52 -4.08 -4.47
C LEU A 9 -13.75 -3.13 -3.28
N PRO A 10 -12.89 -3.14 -2.26
CA PRO A 10 -12.95 -2.17 -1.18
C PRO A 10 -12.84 -0.74 -1.75
N ARG A 11 -13.37 0.23 -1.04
CA ARG A 11 -13.43 1.62 -1.54
C ARG A 11 -12.38 2.49 -0.90
N ILE A 12 -11.74 3.35 -1.68
CA ILE A 12 -10.83 4.38 -1.16
C ILE A 12 -11.60 5.32 -0.23
N ASN A 13 -10.95 5.72 0.87
CA ASN A 13 -11.51 6.53 1.96
C ASN A 13 -12.69 5.85 2.71
N ALA A 14 -12.79 4.53 2.63
CA ALA A 14 -13.65 3.72 3.49
C ALA A 14 -12.80 2.89 4.46
N PRO A 15 -13.36 2.38 5.56
CA PRO A 15 -12.65 1.44 6.42
C PRO A 15 -12.15 0.24 5.62
N ALA A 16 -10.88 -0.12 5.80
CA ALA A 16 -10.32 -1.31 5.19
C ALA A 16 -11.04 -2.56 5.73
N PRO A 17 -11.23 -3.61 4.89
CA PRO A 17 -11.81 -4.86 5.37
C PRO A 17 -11.03 -5.44 6.54
N ASN A 18 -11.72 -5.79 7.61
CA ASN A 18 -11.09 -6.38 8.78
C ASN A 18 -10.61 -7.80 8.50
N PHE A 19 -9.54 -8.21 9.15
CA PHE A 19 -9.02 -9.57 9.09
C PHE A 19 -8.48 -10.03 10.44
N SER A 20 -8.45 -11.35 10.61
CA SER A 20 -7.70 -12.05 11.66
C SER A 20 -7.09 -13.28 11.00
N ALA A 21 -5.76 -13.38 10.98
CA ALA A 21 -5.05 -14.39 10.20
C ALA A 21 -3.76 -14.84 10.88
N LYS A 22 -3.38 -16.10 10.61
CA LYS A 22 -2.05 -16.62 10.96
C LYS A 22 -1.01 -15.99 10.05
N THR A 23 0.16 -15.69 10.63
CA THR A 23 1.30 -15.19 9.83
C THR A 23 2.60 -15.88 10.25
N THR A 24 3.64 -15.67 9.47
CA THR A 24 5.01 -16.13 9.81
C THR A 24 5.56 -15.55 11.13
N HIS A 25 4.93 -14.48 11.65
CA HIS A 25 5.31 -13.84 12.92
C HIS A 25 4.20 -13.92 13.99
N GLY A 26 3.42 -15.03 13.99
CA GLY A 26 2.25 -15.20 14.88
C GLY A 26 0.98 -14.60 14.30
N ASP A 27 -0.13 -14.74 15.03
CA ASP A 27 -1.43 -14.23 14.58
C ASP A 27 -1.43 -12.70 14.48
N ARG A 28 -2.12 -12.17 13.48
CA ARG A 28 -2.29 -10.73 13.25
C ARG A 28 -3.72 -10.40 12.88
N THR A 29 -4.15 -9.23 13.34
CA THR A 29 -5.42 -8.61 12.98
C THR A 29 -5.16 -7.24 12.37
N LEU A 30 -6.13 -6.67 11.67
CA LEU A 30 -6.00 -5.29 11.19
C LEU A 30 -5.82 -4.31 12.37
N ALA A 31 -6.41 -4.60 13.53
CA ALA A 31 -6.31 -3.75 14.71
C ALA A 31 -4.88 -3.63 15.27
N ASP A 32 -4.00 -4.59 15.04
CA ASP A 32 -2.60 -4.55 15.47
C ASP A 32 -1.79 -3.44 14.76
N TYR A 33 -2.31 -2.93 13.66
CA TYR A 33 -1.70 -1.86 12.86
C TYR A 33 -2.31 -0.48 13.15
N LYS A 34 -3.25 -0.37 14.10
CA LYS A 34 -3.83 0.93 14.48
C LYS A 34 -2.76 1.89 14.96
N GLY A 35 -2.81 3.13 14.46
CA GLY A 35 -1.79 4.15 14.74
C GLY A 35 -0.57 4.09 13.83
N LYS A 36 -0.54 3.16 12.88
CA LYS A 36 0.53 2.99 11.88
C LYS A 36 -0.06 2.93 10.49
N TRP A 37 0.70 3.34 9.52
CA TRP A 37 0.42 3.01 8.12
C TRP A 37 0.70 1.53 7.87
N LEU A 38 -0.09 0.91 7.00
CA LEU A 38 0.09 -0.48 6.59
C LEU A 38 0.10 -0.58 5.07
N VAL A 39 1.12 -1.23 4.54
CA VAL A 39 1.14 -1.74 3.16
C VAL A 39 0.85 -3.24 3.21
N LEU A 40 -0.42 -3.60 2.98
CA LEU A 40 -0.83 -4.99 2.76
C LEU A 40 -0.68 -5.31 1.28
N PHE A 41 0.04 -6.40 0.97
CA PHE A 41 0.24 -6.78 -0.42
C PHE A 41 0.13 -8.28 -0.63
N SER A 42 -0.50 -8.69 -1.73
CA SER A 42 -0.60 -10.10 -2.12
C SER A 42 0.41 -10.46 -3.19
N HIS A 43 0.73 -11.75 -3.24
CA HIS A 43 1.50 -12.37 -4.33
C HIS A 43 0.85 -13.68 -4.75
N PRO A 44 1.02 -14.11 -6.03
CA PRO A 44 0.36 -15.31 -6.55
C PRO A 44 0.75 -16.61 -5.87
N SER A 45 2.04 -16.84 -5.62
CA SER A 45 2.53 -18.07 -4.96
C SER A 45 3.99 -17.93 -4.51
N ASP A 46 4.32 -18.65 -3.44
CA ASP A 46 5.69 -18.86 -2.98
C ASP A 46 6.54 -19.58 -4.05
N PHE A 47 7.85 -19.53 -3.92
CA PHE A 47 8.82 -20.18 -4.81
C PHE A 47 8.64 -19.82 -6.29
N THR A 48 8.12 -18.64 -6.61
CA THR A 48 8.04 -18.12 -7.98
C THR A 48 8.99 -16.96 -8.20
N PRO A 49 9.55 -16.79 -9.41
CA PRO A 49 10.65 -15.86 -9.63
C PRO A 49 10.24 -14.39 -9.43
N VAL A 50 9.09 -13.96 -9.95
CA VAL A 50 8.65 -12.57 -9.83
C VAL A 50 8.32 -12.23 -8.37
N CYS A 51 7.64 -13.14 -7.65
CA CYS A 51 7.33 -12.94 -6.23
C CYS A 51 8.61 -12.84 -5.39
N THR A 52 9.61 -13.66 -5.69
CA THR A 52 10.91 -13.60 -5.03
C THR A 52 11.59 -12.23 -5.21
N THR A 53 11.57 -11.68 -6.43
CA THR A 53 12.13 -10.34 -6.68
C THR A 53 11.39 -9.25 -5.92
N GLU A 54 10.06 -9.36 -5.81
CA GLU A 54 9.24 -8.40 -5.06
C GLU A 54 9.52 -8.46 -3.55
N PHE A 55 9.61 -9.66 -2.96
CA PHE A 55 9.91 -9.81 -1.54
C PHE A 55 11.30 -9.29 -1.18
N ILE A 56 12.30 -9.56 -2.01
CA ILE A 56 13.63 -8.96 -1.89
C ILE A 56 13.55 -7.43 -1.97
N GLY A 57 12.77 -6.90 -2.90
CA GLY A 57 12.55 -5.47 -3.05
C GLY A 57 11.90 -4.84 -1.81
N PHE A 58 10.83 -5.43 -1.30
CA PHE A 58 10.18 -4.97 -0.07
C PHE A 58 11.09 -5.09 1.16
N ALA A 59 11.85 -6.18 1.29
CA ALA A 59 12.80 -6.35 2.40
C ALA A 59 13.85 -5.23 2.43
N ARG A 60 14.34 -4.79 1.27
CA ARG A 60 15.32 -3.71 1.15
C ARG A 60 14.79 -2.35 1.59
N VAL A 61 13.49 -2.10 1.45
CA VAL A 61 12.85 -0.82 1.84
C VAL A 61 12.12 -0.90 3.17
N ALA A 62 12.09 -2.07 3.83
CA ALA A 62 11.34 -2.29 5.05
C ALA A 62 11.78 -1.34 6.19
N ALA A 63 13.09 -1.14 6.37
CA ALA A 63 13.61 -0.23 7.39
C ALA A 63 13.21 1.24 7.09
N GLU A 64 13.22 1.65 5.83
CA GLU A 64 12.77 2.99 5.42
C GLU A 64 11.28 3.20 5.72
N LEU A 65 10.44 2.21 5.39
CA LEU A 65 9.00 2.27 5.69
C LEU A 65 8.74 2.29 7.20
N THR A 66 9.44 1.46 7.96
CA THR A 66 9.34 1.45 9.43
C THR A 66 9.71 2.81 10.03
N ALA A 67 10.77 3.47 9.53
CA ALA A 67 11.14 4.82 9.95
C ALA A 67 10.07 5.87 9.63
N LYS A 68 9.20 5.59 8.67
CA LYS A 68 8.03 6.40 8.28
C LYS A 68 6.74 5.94 9.00
N ASN A 69 6.84 5.18 10.09
CA ASN A 69 5.69 4.59 10.79
C ASN A 69 4.77 3.77 9.86
N CYS A 70 5.36 3.01 8.93
CA CYS A 70 4.63 2.18 7.97
C CYS A 70 5.12 0.74 8.04
N GLU A 71 4.21 -0.20 8.26
CA GLU A 71 4.48 -1.64 8.34
C GLU A 71 4.15 -2.33 7.02
N LEU A 72 4.83 -3.45 6.77
CA LEU A 72 4.59 -4.33 5.63
C LEU A 72 3.87 -5.61 6.07
N LEU A 73 2.94 -6.10 5.29
CA LEU A 73 2.25 -7.36 5.50
C LEU A 73 2.04 -8.06 4.14
N GLY A 74 2.73 -9.18 3.96
CA GLY A 74 2.53 -10.02 2.77
C GLY A 74 1.33 -10.95 2.92
N LEU A 75 0.79 -11.43 1.79
CA LEU A 75 -0.30 -12.41 1.76
C LEU A 75 -0.19 -13.28 0.51
N SER A 76 -0.39 -14.58 0.67
CA SER A 76 -0.80 -15.48 -0.40
C SER A 76 -1.70 -16.60 0.11
N ILE A 77 -2.19 -17.42 -0.79
CA ILE A 77 -2.99 -18.61 -0.45
C ILE A 77 -2.14 -19.80 -0.04
N ASP A 78 -0.82 -19.67 -0.02
CA ASP A 78 0.10 -20.74 0.41
C ASP A 78 0.03 -20.96 1.93
N SER A 79 0.49 -22.11 2.39
CA SER A 79 0.51 -22.47 3.79
C SER A 79 1.63 -21.74 4.56
N ILE A 80 1.46 -21.63 5.88
CA ILE A 80 2.50 -21.07 6.75
C ILE A 80 3.84 -21.81 6.63
N TYR A 81 3.79 -23.12 6.38
CA TYR A 81 5.01 -23.93 6.21
C TYR A 81 5.72 -23.60 4.89
N SER A 82 4.96 -23.31 3.82
CA SER A 82 5.51 -22.83 2.55
C SER A 82 6.20 -21.49 2.74
N HIS A 83 5.53 -20.53 3.38
CA HIS A 83 6.10 -19.21 3.68
C HIS A 83 7.41 -19.30 4.46
N ILE A 84 7.44 -20.12 5.53
CA ILE A 84 8.65 -20.32 6.33
C ILE A 84 9.78 -20.94 5.49
N ALA A 85 9.47 -21.95 4.70
CA ALA A 85 10.48 -22.61 3.86
C ALA A 85 11.00 -21.65 2.77
N TRP A 86 10.10 -20.87 2.16
CA TRP A 86 10.46 -19.89 1.12
C TRP A 86 11.28 -18.73 1.63
N THR A 87 10.91 -18.12 2.76
CA THR A 87 11.69 -17.02 3.36
C THR A 87 13.10 -17.48 3.75
N ARG A 88 13.24 -18.70 4.30
CA ARG A 88 14.55 -19.30 4.57
C ARG A 88 15.36 -19.55 3.29
N ASN A 89 14.71 -19.98 2.22
CA ASN A 89 15.36 -20.17 0.93
C ASN A 89 15.83 -18.82 0.33
N ILE A 90 15.03 -17.76 0.45
CA ILE A 90 15.44 -16.42 0.04
C ILE A 90 16.68 -15.98 0.82
N ALA A 91 16.68 -16.14 2.13
CA ALA A 91 17.84 -15.80 2.95
C ALA A 91 19.10 -16.59 2.53
N GLU A 92 18.96 -17.91 2.32
CA GLU A 92 20.07 -18.78 1.92
C GLU A 92 20.62 -18.48 0.52
N LYS A 93 19.72 -18.27 -0.46
CA LYS A 93 20.11 -18.16 -1.88
C LYS A 93 20.42 -16.74 -2.32
N PHE A 94 19.81 -15.75 -1.70
CA PHE A 94 19.91 -14.33 -2.10
C PHE A 94 20.52 -13.44 -1.01
N GLY A 95 20.79 -13.98 0.19
CA GLY A 95 21.37 -13.22 1.30
C GLY A 95 20.45 -12.13 1.85
N VAL A 96 19.13 -12.27 1.71
CA VAL A 96 18.15 -11.27 2.13
C VAL A 96 17.15 -11.90 3.10
N GLU A 97 17.14 -11.41 4.35
CA GLU A 97 16.11 -11.77 5.32
C GLU A 97 14.80 -11.04 5.00
N ILE A 98 13.66 -11.69 5.19
CA ILE A 98 12.34 -11.09 5.06
C ILE A 98 11.86 -10.65 6.44
N PRO A 99 11.86 -9.34 6.75
CA PRO A 99 11.64 -8.84 8.12
C PRO A 99 10.16 -8.59 8.47
N PHE A 100 9.24 -8.88 7.58
CA PHE A 100 7.82 -8.63 7.75
C PHE A 100 6.99 -9.92 7.73
N PRO A 101 5.80 -9.94 8.38
CA PRO A 101 4.93 -11.10 8.41
C PRO A 101 4.28 -11.38 7.04
N ILE A 102 3.95 -12.67 6.82
CA ILE A 102 3.22 -13.14 5.63
C ILE A 102 2.00 -13.91 6.11
N ILE A 103 0.82 -13.52 5.66
CA ILE A 103 -0.45 -14.16 5.97
C ILE A 103 -0.58 -15.48 5.20
N GLU A 104 -0.94 -16.55 5.93
CA GLU A 104 -1.51 -17.79 5.39
C GLU A 104 -3.00 -17.56 5.11
N ASP A 105 -3.41 -17.51 3.85
CA ASP A 105 -4.82 -17.32 3.47
C ASP A 105 -5.36 -18.51 2.66
N LEU A 106 -5.16 -19.74 3.14
CA LEU A 106 -5.60 -20.99 2.51
C LEU A 106 -7.11 -21.02 2.18
N LYS A 107 -7.92 -20.29 2.94
CA LYS A 107 -9.35 -20.19 2.71
C LYS A 107 -9.75 -19.03 1.79
N MET A 108 -8.79 -18.21 1.38
CA MET A 108 -9.01 -17.00 0.58
C MET A 108 -9.98 -15.99 1.26
N GLU A 109 -10.07 -15.99 2.58
CA GLU A 109 -10.98 -15.10 3.32
C GLU A 109 -10.52 -13.64 3.21
N VAL A 110 -9.24 -13.38 3.44
CA VAL A 110 -8.66 -12.04 3.32
C VAL A 110 -8.56 -11.64 1.84
N ALA A 111 -8.09 -12.54 1.00
CA ALA A 111 -7.95 -12.28 -0.44
C ALA A 111 -9.29 -11.89 -1.09
N ARG A 112 -10.39 -12.54 -0.72
CA ARG A 112 -11.73 -12.19 -1.22
C ARG A 112 -12.24 -10.88 -0.64
N ALA A 113 -12.05 -10.65 0.67
CA ALA A 113 -12.49 -9.42 1.32
C ALA A 113 -11.83 -8.17 0.70
N TYR A 114 -10.59 -8.31 0.24
CA TYR A 114 -9.83 -7.25 -0.42
C TYR A 114 -9.94 -7.27 -1.95
N GLY A 115 -10.72 -8.18 -2.53
CA GLY A 115 -10.89 -8.29 -3.98
C GLY A 115 -9.60 -8.67 -4.71
N MET A 116 -8.79 -9.56 -4.12
CA MET A 116 -7.52 -10.00 -4.70
C MET A 116 -7.68 -11.20 -5.65
N ILE A 117 -8.86 -11.83 -5.68
CA ILE A 117 -9.13 -12.98 -6.56
C ILE A 117 -9.84 -12.47 -7.81
N HIS A 118 -9.20 -12.63 -8.95
CA HIS A 118 -9.70 -12.22 -10.25
C HIS A 118 -9.83 -13.45 -11.13
N GLU A 119 -11.06 -13.90 -11.39
CA GLU A 119 -11.35 -15.12 -12.17
C GLU A 119 -10.67 -15.15 -13.55
N GLY A 120 -10.53 -13.99 -14.20
CA GLY A 120 -9.81 -13.87 -15.47
C GLY A 120 -8.29 -14.05 -15.38
N ALA A 121 -7.72 -14.01 -14.16
CA ALA A 121 -6.29 -14.23 -13.92
C ALA A 121 -6.02 -15.59 -13.28
N SER A 122 -6.77 -15.93 -12.23
CA SER A 122 -6.76 -17.22 -11.54
C SER A 122 -7.94 -17.28 -10.56
N ASP A 123 -8.55 -18.42 -10.41
CA ASP A 123 -9.58 -18.71 -9.41
C ASP A 123 -9.00 -19.21 -8.07
N THR A 124 -7.70 -19.58 -8.07
CA THR A 124 -7.00 -20.22 -6.96
C THR A 124 -5.75 -19.47 -6.50
N SER A 125 -5.49 -18.26 -7.01
CA SER A 125 -4.35 -17.45 -6.60
C SER A 125 -4.72 -15.99 -6.53
N ALA A 126 -4.17 -15.26 -5.55
CA ALA A 126 -4.30 -13.83 -5.50
C ALA A 126 -3.48 -13.17 -6.63
N VAL A 127 -4.02 -12.12 -7.23
CA VAL A 127 -3.22 -11.25 -8.12
C VAL A 127 -2.22 -10.42 -7.30
N ARG A 128 -1.33 -9.70 -7.98
CA ARG A 128 -0.40 -8.77 -7.31
C ARG A 128 -1.14 -7.49 -6.93
N ALA A 129 -1.80 -7.49 -5.79
CA ALA A 129 -2.46 -6.31 -5.25
C ALA A 129 -1.64 -5.67 -4.14
N THR A 130 -1.78 -4.36 -3.97
CA THR A 130 -1.19 -3.58 -2.88
C THR A 130 -2.25 -2.63 -2.35
N PHE A 131 -2.42 -2.59 -1.05
CA PHE A 131 -3.36 -1.72 -0.34
C PHE A 131 -2.57 -0.88 0.65
N VAL A 132 -2.76 0.43 0.59
CA VAL A 132 -2.19 1.35 1.57
C VAL A 132 -3.31 1.77 2.51
N ILE A 133 -3.13 1.50 3.78
CA ILE A 133 -4.10 1.74 4.86
C ILE A 133 -3.46 2.72 5.83
N ASP A 134 -4.21 3.75 6.25
CA ASP A 134 -3.72 4.77 7.17
C ASP A 134 -3.84 4.36 8.64
N PRO A 135 -3.30 5.17 9.58
CA PRO A 135 -3.33 4.89 11.02
C PRO A 135 -4.73 4.74 11.62
N GLU A 136 -5.74 5.30 10.99
CA GLU A 136 -7.16 5.21 11.39
C GLU A 136 -7.82 3.93 10.86
N GLY A 137 -7.12 3.17 9.99
CA GLY A 137 -7.61 1.95 9.35
C GLY A 137 -8.41 2.23 8.07
N MET A 138 -8.25 3.41 7.48
CA MET A 138 -8.93 3.76 6.23
C MET A 138 -8.09 3.35 5.03
N LEU A 139 -8.71 2.78 4.03
CA LEU A 139 -8.05 2.44 2.77
C LEU A 139 -7.78 3.71 1.95
N ARG A 140 -6.50 3.97 1.65
CA ARG A 140 -6.07 5.22 0.99
C ARG A 140 -5.69 5.01 -0.49
N ALA A 141 -5.14 3.86 -0.83
CA ALA A 141 -4.77 3.55 -2.21
C ALA A 141 -4.83 2.05 -2.48
N MET A 142 -5.06 1.69 -3.73
CA MET A 142 -5.02 0.31 -4.24
C MET A 142 -4.28 0.29 -5.57
N LEU A 143 -3.39 -0.70 -5.74
CA LEU A 143 -2.68 -0.96 -7.00
C LEU A 143 -2.86 -2.44 -7.35
N TYR A 144 -3.18 -2.72 -8.60
CA TYR A 144 -3.30 -4.07 -9.11
C TYR A 144 -2.39 -4.27 -10.32
N TYR A 145 -1.65 -5.36 -10.32
CA TYR A 145 -0.73 -5.74 -11.38
C TYR A 145 -1.06 -7.13 -11.89
N PRO A 146 -0.86 -7.40 -13.19
CA PRO A 146 -0.98 -8.75 -13.71
C PRO A 146 0.11 -9.66 -13.12
N MET A 147 -0.15 -10.96 -13.11
CA MET A 147 0.76 -11.95 -12.51
C MET A 147 2.18 -11.95 -13.12
N SER A 148 2.29 -11.59 -14.40
CA SER A 148 3.56 -11.56 -15.13
C SER A 148 4.46 -10.37 -14.82
N ASN A 149 3.94 -9.34 -14.16
CA ASN A 149 4.66 -8.07 -13.99
C ASN A 149 4.87 -7.76 -12.51
N GLY A 150 6.14 -7.68 -12.09
CA GLY A 150 6.52 -7.25 -10.75
C GLY A 150 6.19 -5.76 -10.52
N ARG A 151 5.86 -5.44 -9.27
CA ARG A 151 5.50 -4.07 -8.86
C ARG A 151 6.74 -3.17 -8.78
N SER A 152 6.53 -1.87 -8.99
CA SER A 152 7.54 -0.86 -8.68
C SER A 152 7.55 -0.59 -7.18
N ILE A 153 8.47 -1.21 -6.45
CA ILE A 153 8.61 -0.99 -5.00
C ILE A 153 8.95 0.49 -4.67
N PRO A 154 9.83 1.18 -5.42
CA PRO A 154 10.06 2.61 -5.20
C PRO A 154 8.78 3.45 -5.33
N GLU A 155 7.87 3.11 -6.25
CA GLU A 155 6.60 3.83 -6.39
C GLU A 155 5.69 3.62 -5.16
N ILE A 156 5.68 2.44 -4.56
CA ILE A 156 4.91 2.19 -3.33
C ILE A 156 5.45 3.05 -2.19
N VAL A 157 6.77 3.13 -2.00
CA VAL A 157 7.41 3.99 -1.00
C VAL A 157 7.08 5.47 -1.26
N ARG A 158 7.21 5.91 -2.53
CA ARG A 158 6.87 7.28 -2.95
C ARG A 158 5.41 7.61 -2.64
N LEU A 159 4.49 6.70 -2.95
CA LEU A 159 3.05 6.89 -2.75
C LEU A 159 2.70 7.01 -1.27
N VAL A 160 3.25 6.14 -0.41
CA VAL A 160 3.09 6.24 1.06
C VAL A 160 3.61 7.61 1.54
N THR A 161 4.81 7.99 1.14
CA THR A 161 5.41 9.28 1.54
C THR A 161 4.58 10.47 1.05
N ALA A 162 4.04 10.42 -0.18
CA ALA A 162 3.19 11.47 -0.72
C ALA A 162 1.89 11.63 0.08
N MET A 163 1.24 10.53 0.47
CA MET A 163 0.03 10.57 1.30
C MET A 163 0.31 11.12 2.70
N GLN A 164 1.39 10.66 3.34
CA GLN A 164 1.82 11.19 4.64
C GLN A 164 2.11 12.69 4.57
N THR A 165 2.79 13.12 3.51
CA THR A 165 3.10 14.55 3.29
C THR A 165 1.83 15.37 3.08
N SER A 166 0.90 14.87 2.29
CA SER A 166 -0.38 15.56 2.04
C SER A 166 -1.19 15.73 3.33
N ASP A 167 -1.28 14.66 4.13
CA ASP A 167 -2.04 14.67 5.38
C ASP A 167 -1.39 15.60 6.43
N ALA A 168 -0.08 15.53 6.59
CA ALA A 168 0.64 16.33 7.57
C ALA A 168 0.63 17.84 7.26
N ASN A 169 0.55 18.21 5.99
CA ASN A 169 0.72 19.61 5.56
C ASN A 169 -0.55 20.24 4.96
N GLY A 170 -1.64 19.50 4.81
CA GLY A 170 -2.87 19.99 4.18
C GLY A 170 -2.63 20.43 2.72
N VAL A 171 -1.81 19.70 1.98
CA VAL A 171 -1.43 19.98 0.58
C VAL A 171 -1.81 18.82 -0.32
N ALA A 172 -1.67 19.02 -1.64
CA ALA A 172 -1.70 17.95 -2.61
C ALA A 172 -0.32 17.78 -3.26
N THR A 173 0.06 16.54 -3.57
CA THR A 173 1.30 16.25 -4.30
C THR A 173 1.00 16.19 -5.81
N PRO A 174 1.78 16.90 -6.66
CA PRO A 174 1.58 16.82 -8.10
C PRO A 174 1.98 15.45 -8.67
N ALA A 175 1.62 15.21 -9.93
CA ALA A 175 2.00 14.00 -10.65
C ALA A 175 3.53 13.80 -10.62
N GLY A 176 3.96 12.58 -10.23
CA GLY A 176 5.37 12.23 -10.15
C GLY A 176 6.14 12.86 -8.99
N TRP A 177 5.48 13.58 -8.09
CA TRP A 177 6.11 14.25 -6.94
C TRP A 177 7.10 13.36 -6.19
N GLN A 178 8.24 13.91 -5.84
CA GLN A 178 9.25 13.28 -5.00
C GLN A 178 9.43 14.05 -3.68
N PRO A 179 9.84 13.39 -2.60
CA PRO A 179 10.18 14.07 -1.36
C PRO A 179 11.19 15.21 -1.58
N GLY A 180 10.88 16.39 -1.03
CA GLY A 180 11.69 17.60 -1.20
C GLY A 180 11.23 18.52 -2.34
N GLU A 181 10.32 18.09 -3.19
CA GLU A 181 9.72 18.95 -4.21
C GLU A 181 8.55 19.78 -3.65
N ASP A 182 8.23 20.86 -4.35
CA ASP A 182 7.11 21.73 -4.01
C ASP A 182 5.76 20.97 -4.10
N ALA A 183 4.90 21.26 -3.12
CA ALA A 183 3.54 20.72 -3.09
C ALA A 183 2.51 21.74 -3.60
N ILE A 184 1.39 21.25 -4.09
CA ILE A 184 0.27 22.07 -4.53
C ILE A 184 -0.53 22.55 -3.32
N VAL A 185 -0.76 23.85 -3.25
CA VAL A 185 -1.68 24.44 -2.28
C VAL A 185 -3.12 24.22 -2.77
N PRO A 186 -4.02 23.65 -1.96
CA PRO A 186 -5.40 23.42 -2.39
C PRO A 186 -6.05 24.71 -2.92
N PRO A 187 -6.81 24.62 -4.03
CA PRO A 187 -7.42 25.81 -4.62
C PRO A 187 -8.48 26.40 -3.70
N PRO A 188 -8.66 27.74 -3.74
CA PRO A 188 -9.71 28.42 -2.98
C PRO A 188 -11.10 28.01 -3.48
N LYS A 189 -12.09 28.08 -2.60
CA LYS A 189 -13.46 27.63 -2.88
C LYS A 189 -14.45 28.81 -3.08
N THR A 190 -13.96 30.05 -3.10
CA THR A 190 -14.78 31.26 -3.31
C THR A 190 -14.13 32.18 -4.33
N ILE A 191 -14.95 32.99 -5.01
CA ILE A 191 -14.47 33.99 -5.97
C ILE A 191 -13.54 35.01 -5.28
N ALA A 192 -13.90 35.47 -4.09
CA ALA A 192 -13.09 36.43 -3.35
C ALA A 192 -11.71 35.87 -2.97
N ALA A 193 -11.64 34.62 -2.48
CA ALA A 193 -10.39 33.97 -2.16
C ALA A 193 -9.56 33.66 -3.42
N ALA A 194 -10.19 33.35 -4.55
CA ALA A 194 -9.49 33.17 -5.82
C ALA A 194 -8.84 34.49 -6.29
N ALA A 195 -9.52 35.61 -6.13
CA ALA A 195 -9.00 36.92 -6.49
C ALA A 195 -7.81 37.38 -5.63
N SER A 196 -7.71 36.92 -4.38
CA SER A 196 -6.60 37.26 -3.47
C SER A 196 -5.41 36.29 -3.54
N ARG A 197 -5.54 35.16 -4.22
CA ARG A 197 -4.53 34.07 -4.21
C ARG A 197 -3.12 34.52 -4.60
N GLU A 198 -2.98 35.41 -5.56
CA GLU A 198 -1.69 35.91 -6.04
C GLU A 198 -0.87 36.61 -4.93
N GLY A 199 -1.54 37.26 -4.00
CA GLY A 199 -0.90 37.98 -2.88
C GLY A 199 -0.50 37.10 -1.68
N GLU A 200 -0.77 35.81 -1.69
CA GLU A 200 -0.58 34.92 -0.51
C GLU A 200 0.87 34.40 -0.38
N GLY A 201 1.80 34.78 -1.25
CA GLY A 201 3.22 34.42 -1.14
C GLY A 201 3.58 33.01 -1.63
N PHE A 202 2.70 32.36 -2.37
CA PHE A 202 2.96 31.08 -3.03
C PHE A 202 3.67 31.28 -4.37
N ALA A 203 4.30 30.22 -4.89
CA ALA A 203 4.71 30.15 -6.29
C ALA A 203 3.44 30.06 -7.15
N TYR A 204 2.95 31.24 -7.56
CA TYR A 204 1.67 31.44 -8.23
C TYR A 204 1.79 31.23 -9.74
N THR A 205 0.92 30.38 -10.30
CA THR A 205 0.72 30.28 -11.75
C THR A 205 -0.68 30.76 -12.12
N ASP A 206 -1.68 30.35 -11.32
CA ASP A 206 -3.06 30.79 -11.46
C ASP A 206 -3.78 30.54 -10.12
N TRP A 207 -4.99 31.10 -9.95
CA TRP A 207 -5.78 30.97 -8.72
C TRP A 207 -5.99 29.51 -8.28
N TYR A 208 -6.07 28.58 -9.24
CA TYR A 208 -6.23 27.14 -8.97
C TYR A 208 -4.90 26.39 -8.91
N PHE A 209 -3.80 26.98 -9.35
CA PHE A 209 -2.49 26.34 -9.42
C PHE A 209 -1.39 27.17 -8.79
N SER A 210 -1.18 26.91 -7.53
CA SER A 210 -0.12 27.51 -6.74
C SER A 210 0.64 26.43 -5.99
N LYS A 211 1.94 26.60 -5.83
CA LYS A 211 2.84 25.68 -5.13
C LYS A 211 3.52 26.37 -3.96
N ARG A 212 3.95 25.56 -3.00
CA ARG A 212 4.84 26.01 -1.94
C ARG A 212 5.87 24.97 -1.60
N PRO A 213 7.08 25.37 -1.19
CA PRO A 213 8.04 24.44 -0.60
C PRO A 213 7.46 23.89 0.71
N LEU A 214 7.84 22.67 1.04
CA LEU A 214 7.56 22.07 2.34
C LEU A 214 8.82 22.19 3.20
N ALA A 215 8.64 22.47 4.49
CA ALA A 215 9.75 22.40 5.44
C ALA A 215 10.31 20.97 5.43
N ALA A 216 11.65 20.88 5.37
CA ALA A 216 12.36 19.62 5.41
C ALA A 216 12.20 18.92 6.77
#